data_bf68addea0b016b73cce21fc394a7c6f
#
_entry.id   bf68addea0b016b73cce21fc394a7c6f
#
_cell.length_a   1.000
_cell.length_b   1.000
_cell.length_c   1.000
_cell.angle_alpha   90.00
_cell.angle_beta   90.00
_cell.angle_gamma   90.00
#
_symmetry.space_group_name_H-M   'P 1'
#
loop_
_entity.id
_entity.type
_entity.pdbx_description
1 polymer ?
#
loop_
_entity_poly.entity_id
_entity_poly.type
_entity_poly.pdbx_seq_one_letter_code
_entity_poly.pdbx_strand_id
1 'polypeptide(L)'
;MNTFYFGGVYSGTNGTEKFWNKVGEFIHKTYNEEELKRIFISGDGASWIKSGAKYLNKALFCADKFHLMKYINAAAGQMLDESELVKSEIYRMLYRRDKQGIKEYTDRMMASASNQKPIQDLQTFVLGNWSAVMRTYHSKVITGCSAESHVSHVLSDRLSSRPMGWSKTGADRMSKLRCYEKNYGREKIIDLVKYSRQQRKLARTGTDSVEPIRVSLREIRADHYNQARSYIERIQATIPDGTVRKIAAIREQIRLI
;
A
#
# COMPACT_ATOMS: atom_id res chain seq x y z
N MET A 1 9.86 -12.48 -17.89
CA MET A 1 8.97 -12.60 -16.72
C MET A 1 7.88 -11.55 -16.88
N ASN A 2 6.62 -11.95 -16.95
CA ASN A 2 5.53 -10.99 -17.15
C ASN A 2 5.06 -10.49 -15.77
N THR A 3 5.14 -9.18 -15.55
CA THR A 3 4.64 -8.54 -14.32
C THR A 3 3.24 -8.00 -14.58
N PHE A 4 2.31 -8.26 -13.67
CA PHE A 4 0.95 -7.74 -13.73
C PHE A 4 0.59 -7.08 -12.38
N TYR A 5 -0.06 -5.94 -12.42
CA TYR A 5 -0.36 -5.10 -11.26
C TYR A 5 -1.84 -5.11 -10.94
N PHE A 6 -2.13 -5.32 -9.66
CA PHE A 6 -3.46 -5.18 -9.08
C PHE A 6 -3.48 -4.01 -8.12
N GLY A 7 -4.36 -3.06 -8.32
CA GLY A 7 -4.52 -1.89 -7.45
C GLY A 7 -5.98 -1.61 -7.16
N GLY A 8 -6.22 -0.94 -6.03
CA GLY A 8 -7.54 -0.52 -5.60
C GLY A 8 -7.64 -0.40 -4.09
N VAL A 9 -8.74 0.17 -3.61
CA VAL A 9 -9.09 0.25 -2.19
C VAL A 9 -10.10 -0.85 -1.88
N TYR A 10 -9.64 -1.89 -1.22
CA TYR A 10 -10.44 -3.04 -0.80
C TYR A 10 -10.77 -2.90 0.68
N SER A 11 -11.92 -2.33 0.99
CA SER A 11 -12.40 -2.10 2.37
C SER A 11 -13.68 -2.87 2.67
N GLY A 12 -13.99 -3.04 3.94
CA GLY A 12 -15.17 -3.77 4.43
C GLY A 12 -14.95 -5.28 4.53
N THR A 13 -15.98 -5.97 5.00
CA THR A 13 -15.95 -7.40 5.38
C THR A 13 -15.44 -8.32 4.27
N ASN A 14 -15.78 -8.02 3.01
CA ASN A 14 -15.42 -8.84 1.84
C ASN A 14 -14.31 -8.22 0.98
N GLY A 15 -13.60 -7.21 1.47
CA GLY A 15 -12.54 -6.53 0.71
C GLY A 15 -11.42 -7.47 0.30
N THR A 16 -10.94 -8.27 1.24
CA THR A 16 -9.87 -9.26 1.04
C THR A 16 -10.29 -10.33 0.02
N GLU A 17 -11.49 -10.86 0.17
CA GLU A 17 -12.05 -11.86 -0.76
C GLU A 17 -12.14 -11.31 -2.18
N LYS A 18 -12.70 -10.12 -2.37
CA LYS A 18 -12.79 -9.47 -3.69
C LYS A 18 -11.43 -9.27 -4.34
N PHE A 19 -10.41 -8.95 -3.54
CA PHE A 19 -9.06 -8.83 -4.06
C PHE A 19 -8.51 -10.17 -4.55
N TRP A 20 -8.58 -11.22 -3.71
CA TRP A 20 -8.02 -12.52 -4.05
C TRP A 20 -8.80 -13.24 -5.14
N ASN A 21 -10.10 -13.06 -5.22
CA ASN A 21 -10.90 -13.58 -6.34
C ASN A 21 -10.46 -12.95 -7.67
N LYS A 22 -10.21 -11.64 -7.69
CA LYS A 22 -9.67 -10.96 -8.88
C LYS A 22 -8.30 -11.48 -9.30
N VAL A 23 -7.43 -11.77 -8.33
CA VAL A 23 -6.12 -12.40 -8.60
C VAL A 23 -6.32 -13.82 -9.14
N GLY A 24 -7.23 -14.59 -8.56
CA GLY A 24 -7.58 -15.94 -9.01
C GLY A 24 -8.12 -15.95 -10.44
N GLU A 25 -9.03 -15.05 -10.78
CA GLU A 25 -9.55 -14.91 -12.15
C GLU A 25 -8.44 -14.61 -13.17
N PHE A 26 -7.48 -13.77 -12.79
CA PHE A 26 -6.34 -13.48 -13.65
C PHE A 26 -5.46 -14.72 -13.85
N ILE A 27 -5.18 -15.46 -12.79
CA ILE A 27 -4.38 -16.68 -12.86
C ILE A 27 -5.06 -17.71 -13.77
N HIS A 28 -6.38 -17.94 -13.57
CA HIS A 28 -7.17 -18.86 -14.38
C HIS A 28 -7.19 -18.48 -15.87
N LYS A 29 -7.25 -17.18 -16.19
CA LYS A 29 -7.25 -16.69 -17.59
C LYS A 29 -5.87 -16.72 -18.25
N THR A 30 -4.80 -16.68 -17.45
CA THR A 30 -3.43 -16.47 -17.96
C THR A 30 -2.59 -17.73 -17.96
N TYR A 31 -2.83 -18.65 -17.05
CA TYR A 31 -2.03 -19.85 -16.85
C TYR A 31 -2.87 -21.12 -16.99
N ASN A 32 -2.25 -22.17 -17.50
CA ASN A 32 -2.85 -23.50 -17.47
C ASN A 32 -2.79 -24.05 -16.03
N GLU A 33 -3.94 -24.23 -15.39
CA GLU A 33 -4.04 -24.69 -14.00
C GLU A 33 -3.52 -26.12 -13.80
N GLU A 34 -3.57 -26.98 -14.82
CA GLU A 34 -3.05 -28.35 -14.75
C GLU A 34 -1.53 -28.34 -14.63
N GLU A 35 -0.86 -27.45 -15.35
CA GLU A 35 0.59 -27.31 -15.36
C GLU A 35 1.10 -26.50 -14.16
N LEU A 36 0.23 -25.72 -13.51
CA LEU A 36 0.57 -24.88 -12.39
C LEU A 36 0.91 -25.71 -11.16
N LYS A 37 2.19 -25.81 -10.83
CA LYS A 37 2.66 -26.61 -9.70
C LYS A 37 2.43 -25.92 -8.36
N ARG A 38 2.76 -24.63 -8.23
CA ARG A 38 2.66 -23.85 -6.98
C ARG A 38 2.55 -22.36 -7.25
N ILE A 39 1.84 -21.65 -6.36
CA ILE A 39 1.76 -20.20 -6.29
C ILE A 39 2.45 -19.76 -4.99
N PHE A 40 3.42 -18.87 -5.08
CA PHE A 40 4.06 -18.29 -3.90
C PHE A 40 3.52 -16.89 -3.67
N ILE A 41 2.94 -16.67 -2.49
CA ILE A 41 2.45 -15.36 -2.03
C ILE A 41 3.49 -14.81 -1.07
N SER A 42 4.26 -13.80 -1.50
CA SER A 42 5.27 -13.17 -0.65
C SER A 42 4.76 -11.86 -0.06
N GLY A 43 5.04 -11.62 1.22
CA GLY A 43 4.63 -10.39 1.89
C GLY A 43 5.14 -10.26 3.33
N ASP A 44 4.78 -9.14 3.96
CA ASP A 44 5.19 -8.74 5.30
C ASP A 44 4.51 -9.52 6.45
N GLY A 45 3.61 -10.43 6.13
CA GLY A 45 2.86 -11.20 7.12
C GLY A 45 1.52 -10.59 7.53
N ALA A 46 1.05 -9.54 6.87
CA ALA A 46 -0.29 -9.01 7.10
C ALA A 46 -1.36 -10.08 6.87
N SER A 47 -2.41 -10.08 7.70
CA SER A 47 -3.44 -11.13 7.71
C SER A 47 -4.14 -11.30 6.35
N TRP A 48 -4.40 -10.19 5.65
CA TRP A 48 -5.03 -10.21 4.34
C TRP A 48 -4.14 -10.84 3.26
N ILE A 49 -2.80 -10.71 3.36
CA ILE A 49 -1.85 -11.37 2.44
C ILE A 49 -1.80 -12.86 2.73
N LYS A 50 -1.68 -13.24 4.00
CA LYS A 50 -1.67 -14.66 4.41
C LYS A 50 -2.94 -15.39 3.99
N SER A 51 -4.08 -14.70 4.05
CA SER A 51 -5.37 -15.28 3.68
C SER A 51 -5.47 -15.66 2.20
N GLY A 52 -4.62 -15.09 1.33
CA GLY A 52 -4.57 -15.46 -0.08
C GLY A 52 -4.39 -16.95 -0.34
N ALA A 53 -3.68 -17.64 0.56
CA ALA A 53 -3.54 -19.09 0.49
C ALA A 53 -4.86 -19.87 0.71
N LYS A 54 -5.93 -19.21 1.19
CA LYS A 54 -7.27 -19.80 1.34
C LYS A 54 -8.12 -19.64 0.07
N TYR A 55 -7.81 -18.63 -0.74
CA TYR A 55 -8.57 -18.28 -1.95
C TYR A 55 -7.94 -18.85 -3.23
N LEU A 56 -6.64 -19.11 -3.20
CA LEU A 56 -5.90 -19.60 -4.37
C LEU A 56 -5.46 -21.04 -4.14
N ASN A 57 -5.88 -21.93 -5.03
CA ASN A 57 -5.44 -23.33 -4.99
C ASN A 57 -3.91 -23.41 -5.21
N LYS A 58 -3.25 -24.38 -4.58
CA LYS A 58 -1.79 -24.59 -4.63
C LYS A 58 -0.95 -23.38 -4.14
N ALA A 59 -1.55 -22.41 -3.44
CA ALA A 59 -0.86 -21.24 -2.94
C ALA A 59 -0.21 -21.47 -1.57
N LEU A 60 0.99 -20.93 -1.41
CA LEU A 60 1.75 -20.96 -0.16
C LEU A 60 2.20 -19.55 0.19
N PHE A 61 1.88 -19.12 1.42
CA PHE A 61 2.43 -17.87 1.95
C PHE A 61 3.92 -18.05 2.30
N CYS A 62 4.72 -17.08 1.90
CA CYS A 62 6.15 -16.98 2.13
C CYS A 62 6.48 -15.63 2.76
N ALA A 63 7.30 -15.60 3.79
CA ALA A 63 7.73 -14.35 4.40
C ALA A 63 8.68 -13.61 3.44
N ASP A 64 8.50 -12.31 3.30
CA ASP A 64 9.37 -11.51 2.45
C ASP A 64 10.78 -11.37 3.05
N LYS A 65 11.81 -11.61 2.22
CA LYS A 65 13.22 -11.50 2.64
C LYS A 65 13.60 -10.10 3.07
N PHE A 66 13.10 -9.09 2.39
CA PHE A 66 13.39 -7.69 2.72
C PHE A 66 12.91 -7.36 4.13
N HIS A 67 11.67 -7.74 4.48
CA HIS A 67 11.12 -7.52 5.81
C HIS A 67 11.85 -8.33 6.89
N LEU A 68 12.22 -9.57 6.59
CA LEU A 68 13.02 -10.38 7.51
C LEU A 68 14.36 -9.71 7.80
N MET A 69 15.10 -9.27 6.77
CA MET A 69 16.37 -8.56 6.92
C MET A 69 16.20 -7.23 7.68
N LYS A 70 15.13 -6.49 7.38
CA LYS A 70 14.82 -5.22 8.07
C LYS A 70 14.63 -5.44 9.58
N TYR A 71 13.88 -6.46 9.99
CA TYR A 71 13.69 -6.78 11.41
C TYR A 71 14.98 -7.26 12.07
N ILE A 72 15.77 -8.10 11.39
CA ILE A 72 17.08 -8.54 11.92
C ILE A 72 18.01 -7.37 12.12
N ASN A 73 18.13 -6.47 11.13
CA ASN A 73 18.98 -5.29 11.22
C ASN A 73 18.52 -4.33 12.33
N ALA A 74 17.23 -4.10 12.47
CA ALA A 74 16.67 -3.23 13.50
C ALA A 74 16.92 -3.78 14.92
N ALA A 75 16.77 -5.10 15.11
CA ALA A 75 17.04 -5.77 16.38
C ALA A 75 18.54 -5.78 16.72
N ALA A 76 19.39 -6.14 15.75
CA ALA A 76 20.83 -6.16 15.93
C ALA A 76 21.41 -4.77 16.23
N GLY A 77 20.85 -3.71 15.62
CA GLY A 77 21.23 -2.33 15.89
C GLY A 77 20.99 -1.87 17.34
N GLN A 78 20.25 -2.62 18.16
CA GLN A 78 20.12 -2.34 19.60
C GLN A 78 21.30 -2.85 20.41
N MET A 79 22.18 -3.66 19.83
CA MET A 79 23.33 -4.29 20.47
C MET A 79 24.68 -3.60 20.14
N LEU A 80 24.63 -2.38 19.59
CA LEU A 80 25.79 -1.52 19.31
C LEU A 80 26.96 -2.30 18.66
N ASP A 81 28.07 -2.48 19.37
CA ASP A 81 29.30 -3.08 18.86
C ASP A 81 29.15 -4.57 18.50
N GLU A 82 28.13 -5.26 19.03
CA GLU A 82 27.87 -6.67 18.76
C GLU A 82 26.90 -6.89 17.60
N SER A 83 26.49 -5.85 16.89
CA SER A 83 25.44 -5.92 15.86
C SER A 83 25.71 -7.00 14.79
N GLU A 84 26.95 -7.11 14.28
CA GLU A 84 27.30 -8.11 13.26
C GLU A 84 27.30 -9.53 13.83
N LEU A 85 27.75 -9.71 15.07
CA LEU A 85 27.70 -10.99 15.76
C LEU A 85 26.26 -11.46 15.95
N VAL A 86 25.39 -10.56 16.41
CA VAL A 86 23.96 -10.82 16.59
C VAL A 86 23.29 -11.26 15.27
N LYS A 87 23.56 -10.57 14.16
CA LYS A 87 23.05 -10.95 12.84
C LYS A 87 23.51 -12.35 12.47
N SER A 88 24.80 -12.62 12.63
CA SER A 88 25.40 -13.92 12.33
C SER A 88 24.74 -15.05 13.13
N GLU A 89 24.52 -14.85 14.43
CA GLU A 89 23.86 -15.82 15.29
C GLU A 89 22.41 -16.08 14.88
N ILE A 90 21.64 -15.04 14.58
CA ILE A 90 20.27 -15.18 14.12
C ILE A 90 20.22 -15.96 12.79
N TYR A 91 21.09 -15.62 11.82
CA TYR A 91 21.15 -16.34 10.55
C TYR A 91 21.58 -17.80 10.73
N ARG A 92 22.49 -18.09 11.65
CA ARG A 92 22.89 -19.46 12.00
C ARG A 92 21.73 -20.28 12.54
N MET A 93 20.93 -19.69 13.45
CA MET A 93 19.74 -20.34 14.01
C MET A 93 18.66 -20.55 12.94
N LEU A 94 18.43 -19.58 12.05
CA LEU A 94 17.52 -19.73 10.90
C LEU A 94 17.97 -20.87 9.96
N TYR A 95 19.26 -20.94 9.68
CA TYR A 95 19.83 -22.03 8.87
C TYR A 95 19.63 -23.40 9.51
N ARG A 96 19.84 -23.50 10.82
CA ARG A 96 19.65 -24.74 11.59
C ARG A 96 18.19 -25.05 11.90
N ARG A 97 17.26 -24.18 11.54
CA ARG A 97 15.82 -24.27 11.86
C ARG A 97 15.55 -24.31 13.37
N ASP A 98 16.38 -23.64 14.13
CA ASP A 98 16.32 -23.61 15.58
C ASP A 98 15.35 -22.50 16.05
N LYS A 99 14.06 -22.86 16.08
CA LYS A 99 13.00 -21.93 16.50
C LYS A 99 13.11 -21.56 17.97
N GLN A 100 13.46 -22.53 18.82
CA GLN A 100 13.56 -22.32 20.25
C GLN A 100 14.79 -21.47 20.59
N GLY A 101 15.92 -21.74 19.94
CA GLY A 101 17.14 -20.95 20.09
C GLY A 101 16.93 -19.48 19.72
N ILE A 102 16.16 -19.18 18.64
CA ILE A 102 15.79 -17.79 18.30
C ILE A 102 14.99 -17.15 19.42
N LYS A 103 14.00 -17.84 19.98
CA LYS A 103 13.21 -17.33 21.08
C LYS A 103 14.08 -16.99 22.29
N GLU A 104 14.88 -17.93 22.75
CA GLU A 104 15.75 -17.75 23.92
C GLU A 104 16.82 -16.67 23.71
N TYR A 105 17.36 -16.59 22.49
CA TYR A 105 18.36 -15.59 22.13
C TYR A 105 17.75 -14.18 22.14
N THR A 106 16.59 -14.01 21.52
CA THR A 106 15.90 -12.70 21.52
C THR A 106 15.39 -12.32 22.91
N ASP A 107 14.96 -13.26 23.75
CA ASP A 107 14.60 -13.01 25.15
C ASP A 107 15.80 -12.47 25.95
N ARG A 108 17.01 -13.05 25.75
CA ARG A 108 18.27 -12.54 26.36
C ARG A 108 18.63 -11.15 25.84
N MET A 109 18.50 -10.90 24.52
CA MET A 109 18.74 -9.59 23.95
C MET A 109 17.80 -8.53 24.55
N MET A 110 16.52 -8.84 24.75
CA MET A 110 15.56 -7.93 25.37
C MET A 110 15.93 -7.58 26.81
N ALA A 111 16.54 -8.50 27.56
CA ALA A 111 16.96 -8.26 28.94
C ALA A 111 18.12 -7.23 29.04
N SER A 112 18.97 -7.10 28.01
CA SER A 112 20.11 -6.19 27.99
C SER A 112 19.89 -4.92 27.15
N ALA A 113 18.90 -4.89 26.28
CA ALA A 113 18.65 -3.78 25.38
C ALA A 113 17.95 -2.61 26.06
N SER A 114 18.37 -1.38 25.74
CA SER A 114 17.70 -0.15 26.18
C SER A 114 16.35 0.04 25.47
N ASN A 115 16.22 -0.40 24.22
CA ASN A 115 14.97 -0.40 23.47
C ASN A 115 14.61 -1.82 23.02
N GLN A 116 13.65 -2.41 23.69
CA GLN A 116 13.22 -3.80 23.43
C GLN A 116 12.33 -3.95 22.20
N LYS A 117 11.68 -2.87 21.76
CA LYS A 117 10.65 -2.94 20.69
C LYS A 117 11.14 -3.56 19.38
N PRO A 118 12.32 -3.20 18.81
CA PRO A 118 12.80 -3.83 17.58
C PRO A 118 13.07 -5.33 17.73
N ILE A 119 13.53 -5.77 18.90
CA ILE A 119 13.81 -7.18 19.19
C ILE A 119 12.50 -7.97 19.31
N GLN A 120 11.51 -7.40 19.99
CA GLN A 120 10.18 -7.96 20.11
C GLN A 120 9.48 -8.08 18.74
N ASP A 121 9.63 -7.08 17.88
CA ASP A 121 9.08 -7.08 16.53
C ASP A 121 9.72 -8.19 15.67
N LEU A 122 11.05 -8.38 15.75
CA LEU A 122 11.76 -9.50 15.13
C LEU A 122 11.23 -10.84 15.64
N GLN A 123 11.16 -11.02 16.95
CA GLN A 123 10.68 -12.25 17.58
C GLN A 123 9.26 -12.59 17.11
N THR A 124 8.36 -11.60 17.18
CA THR A 124 6.96 -11.74 16.77
C THR A 124 6.86 -12.10 15.28
N PHE A 125 7.61 -11.42 14.42
CA PHE A 125 7.61 -11.69 12.98
C PHE A 125 8.10 -13.10 12.67
N VAL A 126 9.25 -13.50 13.21
CA VAL A 126 9.88 -14.79 12.92
C VAL A 126 9.06 -15.95 13.51
N LEU A 127 8.72 -15.87 14.80
CA LEU A 127 8.01 -16.97 15.46
C LEU A 127 6.57 -17.11 14.98
N GLY A 128 5.88 -15.98 14.73
CA GLY A 128 4.51 -15.95 14.22
C GLY A 128 4.37 -16.36 12.76
N ASN A 129 5.47 -16.32 11.99
CA ASN A 129 5.50 -16.69 10.58
C ASN A 129 6.50 -17.83 10.31
N TRP A 130 6.85 -18.63 11.30
CA TRP A 130 7.95 -19.59 11.23
C TRP A 130 7.98 -20.43 9.96
N SER A 131 6.89 -21.10 9.64
CA SER A 131 6.80 -21.93 8.43
C SER A 131 7.02 -21.15 7.14
N ALA A 132 6.53 -19.90 7.08
CA ALA A 132 6.72 -19.02 5.93
C ALA A 132 8.15 -18.51 5.82
N VAL A 133 8.79 -18.18 6.95
CA VAL A 133 10.21 -17.81 7.03
C VAL A 133 11.08 -18.96 6.57
N MET A 134 10.80 -20.18 7.05
CA MET A 134 11.56 -21.38 6.65
C MET A 134 11.41 -21.70 5.16
N ARG A 135 10.20 -21.54 4.60
CA ARG A 135 9.99 -21.70 3.16
C ARG A 135 10.85 -20.74 2.34
N THR A 136 10.87 -19.47 2.73
CA THR A 136 11.65 -18.45 2.03
C THR A 136 13.15 -18.65 2.21
N TYR A 137 13.59 -18.91 3.42
CA TYR A 137 15.02 -19.01 3.75
C TYR A 137 15.71 -20.22 3.09
N HIS A 138 15.03 -21.36 3.06
CA HIS A 138 15.57 -22.62 2.51
C HIS A 138 15.18 -22.88 1.05
N SER A 139 14.37 -22.03 0.43
CA SER A 139 13.96 -22.23 -0.96
C SER A 139 15.03 -21.73 -1.93
N LYS A 140 15.35 -22.57 -2.92
CA LYS A 140 16.16 -22.19 -4.08
C LYS A 140 15.33 -21.47 -5.17
N VAL A 141 14.00 -21.58 -5.10
CA VAL A 141 13.08 -21.03 -6.10
C VAL A 141 12.63 -19.61 -5.74
N ILE A 142 12.53 -19.30 -4.43
CA ILE A 142 12.09 -17.99 -3.95
C ILE A 142 13.32 -17.08 -3.84
N THR A 143 13.58 -16.32 -4.91
CA THR A 143 14.78 -15.47 -5.00
C THR A 143 14.64 -14.12 -4.31
N GLY A 144 13.42 -13.64 -4.09
CA GLY A 144 13.11 -12.37 -3.46
C GLY A 144 11.77 -11.81 -3.93
N CYS A 145 11.38 -10.68 -3.36
CA CYS A 145 10.18 -9.94 -3.75
C CYS A 145 10.56 -8.48 -4.02
N SER A 146 10.22 -7.98 -5.20
CA SER A 146 10.39 -6.58 -5.59
C SER A 146 9.11 -5.75 -5.38
N ALA A 147 8.14 -6.27 -4.62
CA ALA A 147 6.83 -5.65 -4.45
C ALA A 147 6.92 -4.23 -3.91
N GLU A 148 7.80 -3.95 -2.95
CA GLU A 148 7.96 -2.62 -2.36
C GLU A 148 8.44 -1.58 -3.38
N SER A 149 9.44 -1.93 -4.20
CA SER A 149 9.91 -1.09 -5.31
C SER A 149 8.78 -0.84 -6.32
N HIS A 150 8.05 -1.88 -6.70
CA HIS A 150 6.91 -1.74 -7.62
C HIS A 150 5.77 -0.91 -7.04
N VAL A 151 5.42 -1.08 -5.77
CA VAL A 151 4.41 -0.25 -5.08
C VAL A 151 4.85 1.21 -5.05
N SER A 152 6.13 1.47 -4.74
CA SER A 152 6.68 2.82 -4.75
C SER A 152 6.50 3.49 -6.12
N HIS A 153 6.99 2.88 -7.18
CA HIS A 153 6.91 3.47 -8.53
C HIS A 153 5.52 3.48 -9.15
N VAL A 154 4.65 2.54 -8.81
CA VAL A 154 3.31 2.48 -9.40
C VAL A 154 2.31 3.34 -8.64
N LEU A 155 2.34 3.32 -7.31
CA LEU A 155 1.32 3.92 -6.47
C LEU A 155 1.83 5.12 -5.65
N SER A 156 2.98 4.98 -4.95
CA SER A 156 3.41 5.98 -3.97
C SER A 156 3.72 7.33 -4.57
N ASP A 157 4.30 7.37 -5.77
CA ASP A 157 4.60 8.63 -6.48
C ASP A 157 3.37 9.51 -6.68
N ARG A 158 2.17 8.94 -6.70
CA ARG A 158 0.91 9.65 -6.91
C ARG A 158 0.02 9.71 -5.69
N LEU A 159 0.14 8.75 -4.78
CA LEU A 159 -0.78 8.62 -3.65
C LEU A 159 -0.18 9.09 -2.33
N SER A 160 1.14 9.02 -2.14
CA SER A 160 1.79 9.30 -0.86
C SER A 160 2.98 10.25 -0.92
N SER A 161 3.61 10.47 -2.08
CA SER A 161 4.83 11.30 -2.20
C SER A 161 4.58 12.82 -2.08
N ARG A 162 3.32 13.24 -2.15
CA ARG A 162 2.90 14.64 -1.96
C ARG A 162 1.74 14.68 -0.97
N PRO A 163 1.61 15.75 -0.15
CA PRO A 163 0.49 15.90 0.78
C PRO A 163 -0.80 16.18 -0.01
N MET A 164 -1.40 15.13 -0.53
CA MET A 164 -2.68 15.20 -1.24
C MET A 164 -3.74 14.45 -0.44
N GLY A 165 -4.80 15.14 -0.05
CA GLY A 165 -5.96 14.55 0.59
C GLY A 165 -6.80 13.74 -0.39
N TRP A 166 -6.51 12.44 -0.53
CA TRP A 166 -7.31 11.55 -1.37
C TRP A 166 -8.56 11.05 -0.64
N SER A 167 -9.72 11.22 -1.25
CA SER A 167 -10.89 10.44 -0.84
C SER A 167 -10.67 8.95 -1.16
N LYS A 168 -11.35 8.04 -0.44
CA LYS A 168 -11.27 6.59 -0.72
C LYS A 168 -11.57 6.27 -2.19
N THR A 169 -12.60 6.90 -2.75
CA THR A 169 -12.99 6.76 -4.17
C THR A 169 -11.91 7.28 -5.12
N GLY A 170 -11.30 8.42 -4.78
CA GLY A 170 -10.22 9.00 -5.57
C GLY A 170 -8.99 8.11 -5.58
N ALA A 171 -8.57 7.62 -4.40
CA ALA A 171 -7.46 6.69 -4.26
C ALA A 171 -7.70 5.37 -5.00
N ASP A 172 -8.91 4.82 -4.92
CA ASP A 172 -9.30 3.60 -5.63
C ASP A 172 -9.19 3.76 -7.15
N ARG A 173 -9.76 4.83 -7.68
CA ARG A 173 -9.72 5.12 -9.12
C ARG A 173 -8.31 5.38 -9.62
N MET A 174 -7.52 6.13 -8.86
CA MET A 174 -6.12 6.41 -9.22
C MET A 174 -5.26 5.15 -9.18
N SER A 175 -5.41 4.30 -8.16
CA SER A 175 -4.70 3.02 -8.07
C SER A 175 -5.01 2.12 -9.25
N LYS A 176 -6.29 1.99 -9.61
CA LYS A 176 -6.74 1.19 -10.76
C LYS A 176 -6.19 1.73 -12.08
N LEU A 177 -6.21 3.06 -12.26
CA LEU A 177 -5.70 3.72 -13.46
C LEU A 177 -4.18 3.51 -13.61
N ARG A 178 -3.42 3.66 -12.53
CA ARG A 178 -1.96 3.44 -12.54
C ARG A 178 -1.61 1.99 -12.84
N CYS A 179 -2.31 1.03 -12.23
CA CYS A 179 -2.12 -0.38 -12.56
C CYS A 179 -2.50 -0.69 -14.00
N TYR A 180 -3.58 -0.12 -14.52
CA TYR A 180 -3.99 -0.28 -15.91
C TYR A 180 -2.93 0.27 -16.88
N GLU A 181 -2.39 1.47 -16.59
CA GLU A 181 -1.28 2.07 -17.37
C GLU A 181 -0.08 1.13 -17.45
N LYS A 182 0.32 0.55 -16.33
CA LYS A 182 1.47 -0.35 -16.25
C LYS A 182 1.23 -1.70 -16.93
N ASN A 183 0.01 -2.20 -16.89
CA ASN A 183 -0.36 -3.48 -17.50
C ASN A 183 -0.54 -3.39 -19.02
N TYR A 184 -1.09 -2.29 -19.52
CA TYR A 184 -1.56 -2.19 -20.92
C TYR A 184 -0.95 -1.04 -21.71
N GLY A 185 -0.20 -0.16 -21.04
CA GLY A 185 0.43 1.00 -21.68
C GLY A 185 -0.44 2.26 -21.70
N ARG A 186 0.22 3.39 -21.93
CA ARG A 186 -0.41 4.72 -21.91
C ARG A 186 -1.43 4.93 -23.03
N GLU A 187 -1.22 4.33 -24.18
CA GLU A 187 -2.13 4.46 -25.33
C GLU A 187 -3.52 3.92 -25.01
N LYS A 188 -3.60 2.79 -24.31
CA LYS A 188 -4.87 2.22 -23.87
C LYS A 188 -5.65 3.11 -22.91
N ILE A 189 -4.97 3.93 -22.11
CA ILE A 189 -5.64 4.95 -21.27
C ILE A 189 -6.27 6.03 -22.14
N ILE A 190 -5.56 6.48 -23.18
CA ILE A 190 -6.09 7.50 -24.11
C ILE A 190 -7.36 6.97 -24.76
N ASP A 191 -7.37 5.72 -25.19
CA ASP A 191 -8.53 5.07 -25.78
C ASP A 191 -9.71 5.00 -24.79
N LEU A 192 -9.45 4.61 -23.54
CA LEU A 192 -10.48 4.62 -22.48
C LEU A 192 -11.06 6.01 -22.24
N VAL A 193 -10.23 7.05 -22.24
CA VAL A 193 -10.67 8.45 -22.06
C VAL A 193 -11.52 8.90 -23.26
N LYS A 194 -11.10 8.58 -24.47
CA LYS A 194 -11.88 8.87 -25.69
C LYS A 194 -13.24 8.18 -25.65
N TYR A 195 -13.25 6.88 -25.35
CA TYR A 195 -14.48 6.09 -25.21
C TYR A 195 -15.41 6.69 -24.14
N SER A 196 -14.88 6.98 -22.94
CA SER A 196 -15.67 7.59 -21.87
C SER A 196 -16.27 8.95 -22.25
N ARG A 197 -15.52 9.78 -23.00
CA ARG A 197 -16.03 11.07 -23.51
C ARG A 197 -17.13 10.86 -24.54
N GLN A 198 -16.97 9.89 -25.44
CA GLN A 198 -17.97 9.55 -26.44
C GLN A 198 -19.28 9.06 -25.79
N GLN A 199 -19.19 8.15 -24.80
CA GLN A 199 -20.35 7.67 -24.06
C GLN A 199 -21.10 8.81 -23.34
N ARG A 200 -20.37 9.73 -22.71
CA ARG A 200 -20.98 10.93 -22.08
C ARG A 200 -21.66 11.84 -23.10
N LYS A 201 -21.10 11.97 -24.30
CA LYS A 201 -21.71 12.76 -25.39
C LYS A 201 -22.99 12.11 -25.84
N LEU A 202 -23.01 10.80 -26.08
CA LEU A 202 -24.19 10.03 -26.47
C LEU A 202 -25.29 10.08 -25.40
N ALA A 203 -24.93 9.93 -24.11
CA ALA A 203 -25.88 10.03 -23.01
C ALA A 203 -26.54 11.43 -22.90
N ARG A 204 -25.81 12.48 -23.31
CA ARG A 204 -26.35 13.85 -23.33
C ARG A 204 -27.26 14.14 -24.53
N THR A 205 -27.02 13.46 -25.66
CA THR A 205 -27.84 13.61 -26.86
C THR A 205 -29.11 12.76 -26.82
N GLY A 206 -29.19 11.76 -25.96
CA GLY A 206 -30.36 10.90 -25.77
C GLY A 206 -31.36 11.38 -24.70
N THR A 207 -31.06 12.44 -23.96
CA THR A 207 -31.98 13.09 -23.02
C THR A 207 -32.56 14.34 -23.68
N ASP A 208 -33.74 14.20 -24.26
CA ASP A 208 -34.56 15.34 -24.66
C ASP A 208 -34.77 16.28 -23.45
N SER A 209 -34.45 17.55 -23.66
CA SER A 209 -34.97 18.74 -22.97
C SER A 209 -34.84 18.84 -21.44
N VAL A 210 -33.69 18.52 -20.89
CA VAL A 210 -33.27 19.22 -19.67
C VAL A 210 -32.25 20.29 -20.08
N GLU A 211 -32.66 21.57 -20.08
CA GLU A 211 -31.70 22.67 -20.26
C GLU A 211 -30.53 22.43 -19.30
N PRO A 212 -29.27 22.40 -19.79
CA PRO A 212 -28.14 22.28 -18.90
C PRO A 212 -28.19 23.48 -17.96
N ILE A 213 -28.31 23.20 -16.66
CA ILE A 213 -28.12 24.25 -15.65
C ILE A 213 -26.71 24.80 -15.92
N ARG A 214 -26.67 25.93 -16.62
CA ARG A 214 -25.47 26.75 -16.80
C ARG A 214 -25.19 27.44 -15.48
N VAL A 215 -24.75 26.68 -14.48
CA VAL A 215 -24.10 27.25 -13.32
C VAL A 215 -22.87 27.95 -13.86
N SER A 216 -22.87 29.28 -13.86
CA SER A 216 -21.75 30.01 -14.42
C SER A 216 -20.51 29.67 -13.59
N LEU A 217 -19.34 29.55 -14.23
CA LEU A 217 -18.07 29.33 -13.50
C LEU A 217 -17.85 30.45 -12.44
N ARG A 218 -18.54 31.57 -12.60
CA ARG A 218 -18.52 32.68 -11.66
C ARG A 218 -19.29 32.36 -10.38
N GLU A 219 -20.44 31.68 -10.48
CA GLU A 219 -21.25 31.22 -9.33
C GLU A 219 -20.56 30.12 -8.57
N ILE A 220 -19.95 29.13 -9.27
CA ILE A 220 -19.16 28.07 -8.65
C ILE A 220 -17.96 28.66 -7.89
N ARG A 221 -17.27 29.65 -8.47
CA ARG A 221 -16.15 30.34 -7.81
C ARG A 221 -16.63 31.17 -6.61
N ALA A 222 -17.78 31.82 -6.72
CA ALA A 222 -18.36 32.58 -5.60
C ALA A 222 -18.76 31.66 -4.45
N ASP A 223 -19.35 30.50 -4.74
CA ASP A 223 -19.72 29.50 -3.73
C ASP A 223 -18.50 28.90 -3.03
N HIS A 224 -17.46 28.53 -3.77
CA HIS A 224 -16.20 28.04 -3.20
C HIS A 224 -15.52 29.13 -2.33
N TYR A 225 -15.54 30.37 -2.77
CA TYR A 225 -15.01 31.51 -2.01
C TYR A 225 -15.78 31.73 -0.71
N ASN A 226 -17.11 31.70 -0.77
CA ASN A 226 -17.97 31.86 0.40
C ASN A 226 -17.83 30.72 1.41
N GLN A 227 -17.70 29.48 0.94
CA GLN A 227 -17.41 28.30 1.79
C GLN A 227 -16.06 28.45 2.46
N ALA A 228 -15.00 28.79 1.72
CA ALA A 228 -13.67 29.02 2.27
C ALA A 228 -13.67 30.16 3.29
N ARG A 229 -14.38 31.28 3.01
CA ARG A 229 -14.51 32.40 3.93
C ARG A 229 -15.23 32.01 5.23
N SER A 230 -16.35 31.29 5.14
CA SER A 230 -17.07 30.81 6.33
C SER A 230 -16.26 29.81 7.16
N TYR A 231 -15.39 29.05 6.53
CA TYR A 231 -14.46 28.14 7.19
C TYR A 231 -13.36 28.89 7.95
N ILE A 232 -12.79 29.92 7.30
CA ILE A 232 -11.78 30.80 7.90
C ILE A 232 -12.38 31.62 9.08
N GLU A 233 -13.60 32.10 8.96
CA GLU A 233 -14.30 32.82 10.04
C GLU A 233 -14.56 31.89 11.25
N ARG A 234 -14.90 30.60 11.04
CA ARG A 234 -15.04 29.60 12.10
C ARG A 234 -13.71 29.30 12.79
N ILE A 235 -12.61 29.22 12.04
CA ILE A 235 -11.26 29.00 12.61
C ILE A 235 -10.86 30.22 13.45
N GLN A 236 -11.20 31.44 13.02
CA GLN A 236 -10.90 32.69 13.77
C GLN A 236 -11.60 32.76 15.12
N ALA A 237 -12.83 32.25 15.23
CA ALA A 237 -13.55 32.19 16.50
C ALA A 237 -12.93 31.22 17.52
N THR A 238 -12.04 30.33 17.07
CA THR A 238 -11.45 29.25 17.91
C THR A 238 -9.97 29.52 18.27
N ILE A 239 -9.32 30.57 17.73
CA ILE A 239 -7.88 30.82 17.92
C ILE A 239 -7.69 32.07 18.80
N PRO A 240 -6.93 32.02 19.91
CA PRO A 240 -6.62 33.18 20.76
C PRO A 240 -5.88 34.30 20.01
N ASP A 241 -6.14 35.56 20.38
CA ASP A 241 -5.70 36.80 19.72
C ASP A 241 -4.19 36.90 19.32
N GLY A 242 -3.30 36.14 19.94
CA GLY A 242 -1.85 36.18 19.63
C GLY A 242 -1.46 35.63 18.23
N THR A 243 -2.39 35.00 17.52
CA THR A 243 -2.13 34.30 16.23
C THR A 243 -2.64 35.09 14.99
N VAL A 244 -3.22 36.26 15.19
CA VAL A 244 -3.88 37.11 14.15
C VAL A 244 -2.92 37.50 13.01
N ARG A 245 -1.62 37.70 13.30
CA ARG A 245 -0.62 38.06 12.27
C ARG A 245 -0.35 36.95 11.25
N LYS A 246 -0.36 35.68 11.67
CA LYS A 246 -0.17 34.53 10.76
C LYS A 246 -1.38 34.32 9.85
N ILE A 247 -2.57 34.53 10.37
CA ILE A 247 -3.82 34.43 9.60
C ILE A 247 -3.96 35.57 8.58
N ALA A 248 -3.51 36.79 8.91
CA ALA A 248 -3.46 37.90 7.96
C ALA A 248 -2.52 37.60 6.77
N ALA A 249 -1.35 37.00 7.02
CA ALA A 249 -0.41 36.61 5.96
C ALA A 249 -0.97 35.52 5.05
N ILE A 250 -1.71 34.55 5.58
CA ILE A 250 -2.40 33.52 4.80
C ILE A 250 -3.52 34.12 3.95
N ARG A 251 -4.25 35.11 4.48
CA ARG A 251 -5.29 35.84 3.71
C ARG A 251 -4.72 36.58 2.52
N GLU A 252 -3.58 37.20 2.67
CA GLU A 252 -2.90 37.90 1.59
C GLU A 252 -2.40 36.98 0.49
N GLN A 253 -1.89 35.80 0.85
CA GLN A 253 -1.51 34.77 -0.11
C GLN A 253 -2.70 34.18 -0.87
N ILE A 254 -3.87 34.04 -0.25
CA ILE A 254 -5.09 33.54 -0.93
C ILE A 254 -5.69 34.62 -1.86
N ARG A 255 -5.45 35.89 -1.61
CA ARG A 255 -5.90 36.99 -2.50
C ARG A 255 -5.11 37.11 -3.81
N LEU A 256 -3.92 36.51 -3.87
CA LEU A 256 -3.02 36.54 -5.03
C LEU A 256 -3.16 35.31 -5.96
N ILE A 257 -4.07 34.37 -5.65
CA ILE A 257 -4.47 33.22 -6.48
C ILE A 257 -5.89 33.48 -7.05
#